data_07b5047abc19b13f3748cccd6ef5c6aa
#
_entry.id   07b5047abc19b13f3748cccd6ef5c6aa
#
_cell.length_a   1.000
_cell.length_b   1.000
_cell.length_c   1.000
_cell.angle_alpha   90.00
_cell.angle_beta   90.00
_cell.angle_gamma   90.00
#
_symmetry.space_group_name_H-M   'P 1'
#
loop_
_entity.id
_entity.type
_entity.pdbx_description
1 polymer ?
#
loop_
_entity_poly.entity_id
_entity_poly.type
_entity_poly.pdbx_seq_one_letter_code
_entity_poly.pdbx_strand_id
1 'polypeptide(L)'
;MRKKINQINKLLEKINNFLEKVYKFLKELFLKLFYGTKSKKKSKKKKKTPTFRTSDAAILVVITAILGLVIGGVATLSILFKMGGFSIVSNTVPSEEMLNFIKEYNFIKDNYFGTLNDQQLLDGALSGVLDSIGDPHTSLLDEEESKSFELMLDGSYEGLGVQIQNNADGNIVIVNLFEDSPAVASGLKVGDVLVGLDGQDMHGKVASSFSNYVLNATKKDFTITYLRDGKETTISIAKKTIIIKSVFGRIIQKNNKKVGYIKVDIFSATTYNQFKNVLEELESQNINSLIIDLRDNSGGHLSVVEDMASLFLKSKHIVYQTEDKDGIEKIYSSGEEDKTYPIIFLGNSATASASELMIGALKDNLNAKLVGNRTFGKGTVQQLQDLPSGASFKITIKRWLTPNGTWIHNLGFTPDFEVTLDEDYAKNPSDTTDNQLQKALEEIVK
;
A
#
# COMPACT_ATOMS: atom_id res chain seq x y z
N MET A 1 -15.54 5.77 26.79
CA MET A 1 -14.15 6.15 26.54
C MET A 1 -13.66 7.27 27.47
N ARG A 2 -14.23 8.45 27.54
CA ARG A 2 -13.80 9.57 28.43
C ARG A 2 -13.65 9.21 29.94
N LYS A 3 -14.52 8.38 30.51
CA LYS A 3 -14.40 7.96 31.93
C LYS A 3 -13.15 7.11 32.22
N LYS A 4 -12.75 6.23 31.27
CA LYS A 4 -11.53 5.38 31.43
C LYS A 4 -10.25 6.20 31.24
N ILE A 5 -10.22 7.13 30.29
CA ILE A 5 -9.09 8.06 30.09
C ILE A 5 -8.87 8.90 31.34
N ASN A 6 -9.94 9.40 31.98
CA ASN A 6 -9.85 10.14 33.24
C ASN A 6 -9.35 9.26 34.42
N GLN A 7 -9.65 7.97 34.44
CA GLN A 7 -9.10 7.05 35.45
C GLN A 7 -7.61 6.78 35.24
N ILE A 8 -7.18 6.62 33.98
CA ILE A 8 -5.76 6.44 33.63
C ILE A 8 -4.96 7.71 33.96
N ASN A 9 -5.49 8.89 33.61
CA ASN A 9 -4.84 10.16 33.94
C ASN A 9 -4.73 10.38 35.46
N LYS A 10 -5.76 10.02 36.23
CA LYS A 10 -5.69 10.04 37.70
C LYS A 10 -4.68 9.03 38.28
N LEU A 11 -4.51 7.87 37.63
CA LEU A 11 -3.52 6.88 38.03
C LEU A 11 -2.10 7.39 37.73
N LEU A 12 -1.87 7.94 36.54
CA LEU A 12 -0.60 8.55 36.14
C LEU A 12 -0.23 9.73 37.05
N GLU A 13 -1.18 10.56 37.43
CA GLU A 13 -0.96 11.65 38.38
C GLU A 13 -0.58 11.14 39.77
N LYS A 14 -1.21 10.05 40.26
CA LYS A 14 -0.83 9.40 41.51
C LYS A 14 0.57 8.79 41.46
N ILE A 15 0.95 8.17 40.35
CA ILE A 15 2.29 7.61 40.12
C ILE A 15 3.32 8.73 40.11
N ASN A 16 3.05 9.82 39.40
CA ASN A 16 3.97 10.97 39.30
C ASN A 16 4.16 11.64 40.67
N ASN A 17 3.09 11.82 41.44
CA ASN A 17 3.15 12.33 42.79
C ASN A 17 3.90 11.38 43.79
N PHE A 18 3.79 10.09 43.56
CA PHE A 18 4.58 9.09 44.34
C PHE A 18 6.06 9.18 44.00
N LEU A 19 6.42 9.23 42.69
CA LEU A 19 7.79 9.37 42.21
C LEU A 19 8.45 10.67 42.70
N GLU A 20 7.73 11.77 42.74
CA GLU A 20 8.25 13.03 43.33
C GLU A 20 8.53 12.92 44.81
N LYS A 21 7.66 12.24 45.58
CA LYS A 21 7.91 12.00 47.01
C LYS A 21 9.13 11.10 47.22
N VAL A 22 9.30 10.06 46.42
CA VAL A 22 10.47 9.18 46.45
C VAL A 22 11.74 9.97 46.10
N TYR A 23 11.69 10.80 45.05
CA TYR A 23 12.82 11.65 44.66
C TYR A 23 13.22 12.63 45.76
N LYS A 24 12.25 13.33 46.41
CA LYS A 24 12.52 14.22 47.54
C LYS A 24 13.13 13.48 48.72
N PHE A 25 12.60 12.32 49.06
CA PHE A 25 13.13 11.48 50.15
C PHE A 25 14.57 11.04 49.85
N LEU A 26 14.85 10.55 48.64
CA LEU A 26 16.20 10.11 48.26
C LEU A 26 17.18 11.29 48.22
N LYS A 27 16.74 12.46 47.78
CA LYS A 27 17.56 13.69 47.76
C LYS A 27 17.89 14.15 49.18
N GLU A 28 16.92 14.12 50.09
CA GLU A 28 17.18 14.42 51.53
C GLU A 28 18.10 13.39 52.20
N LEU A 29 17.90 12.11 51.89
CA LEU A 29 18.74 11.04 52.40
C LEU A 29 20.18 11.18 51.87
N PHE A 30 20.36 11.47 50.60
CA PHE A 30 21.66 11.75 49.96
C PHE A 30 22.35 12.95 50.61
N LEU A 31 21.60 14.04 50.79
CA LEU A 31 22.14 15.24 51.44
C LEU A 31 22.54 15.02 52.89
N LYS A 32 21.77 14.22 53.64
CA LYS A 32 22.11 13.81 55.02
C LYS A 32 23.35 12.90 55.10
N LEU A 33 23.45 11.95 54.14
CA LEU A 33 24.59 11.00 54.10
C LEU A 33 25.89 11.63 53.62
N PHE A 34 25.86 12.52 52.66
CA PHE A 34 27.05 13.08 52.01
C PHE A 34 27.45 14.46 52.50
N TYR A 35 26.51 15.30 52.99
CA TYR A 35 26.79 16.68 53.37
C TYR A 35 26.55 17.03 54.81
N GLY A 36 26.10 16.10 55.65
CA GLY A 36 25.89 16.32 57.08
C GLY A 36 24.97 17.55 57.36
N THR A 37 24.09 17.46 58.34
CA THR A 37 23.27 18.61 58.77
C THR A 37 24.19 19.74 59.28
N LYS A 38 24.16 20.90 58.61
CA LYS A 38 24.77 22.12 59.15
C LYS A 38 24.08 22.52 60.45
N SER A 39 24.58 22.04 61.56
CA SER A 39 24.22 22.59 62.87
C SER A 39 25.04 23.85 63.11
N LYS A 40 24.36 24.97 63.26
CA LYS A 40 24.97 26.20 63.81
C LYS A 40 25.26 26.01 65.29
N LYS A 41 26.51 25.61 65.61
CA LYS A 41 27.13 25.99 66.90
C LYS A 41 28.64 25.74 66.81
N LYS A 42 29.41 26.81 67.04
CA LYS A 42 30.88 26.83 67.18
C LYS A 42 31.26 25.97 68.43
N SER A 43 31.96 24.87 68.21
CA SER A 43 32.92 24.37 69.22
C SER A 43 33.97 23.51 68.51
N LYS A 44 35.23 23.80 68.78
CA LYS A 44 36.39 23.05 68.32
C LYS A 44 36.35 21.64 68.86
N LYS A 45 36.05 20.64 67.99
CA LYS A 45 36.37 19.25 68.25
C LYS A 45 36.74 18.50 66.98
N LYS A 46 37.74 17.62 67.08
CA LYS A 46 38.41 16.82 66.07
C LYS A 46 37.41 16.18 65.07
N LYS A 47 37.72 16.25 63.78
CA LYS A 47 37.06 15.50 62.70
C LYS A 47 37.10 13.99 63.00
N LYS A 48 35.98 13.38 63.36
CA LYS A 48 35.77 11.94 63.23
C LYS A 48 35.32 11.65 61.81
N THR A 49 36.05 10.80 61.11
CA THR A 49 35.61 10.18 59.86
C THR A 49 34.31 9.46 60.07
N PRO A 50 33.29 9.59 59.20
CA PRO A 50 32.04 8.86 59.35
C PRO A 50 32.33 7.38 59.13
N THR A 51 32.07 6.56 60.19
CA THR A 51 32.13 5.11 60.10
C THR A 51 30.76 4.61 59.59
N PHE A 52 30.76 4.00 58.43
CA PHE A 52 29.59 3.29 57.84
C PHE A 52 29.25 2.13 58.80
N ARG A 53 28.01 2.07 59.28
CA ARG A 53 27.49 0.92 60.01
C ARG A 53 27.01 -0.14 59.02
N THR A 54 27.12 -1.41 59.38
CA THR A 54 26.63 -2.55 58.57
C THR A 54 25.14 -2.43 58.22
N SER A 55 24.33 -1.76 59.07
CA SER A 55 22.94 -1.42 58.78
C SER A 55 22.76 -0.45 57.61
N ASP A 56 23.67 0.49 57.44
CA ASP A 56 23.58 1.52 56.38
C ASP A 56 23.94 0.90 55.03
N ALA A 57 24.88 -0.05 55.00
CA ALA A 57 25.21 -0.83 53.82
C ALA A 57 24.05 -1.74 53.40
N ALA A 58 23.37 -2.38 54.34
CA ALA A 58 22.22 -3.24 54.09
C ALA A 58 21.04 -2.44 53.46
N ILE A 59 20.76 -1.24 54.01
CA ILE A 59 19.73 -0.35 53.48
C ILE A 59 20.09 0.09 52.07
N LEU A 60 21.35 0.43 51.77
CA LEU A 60 21.80 0.82 50.45
C LEU A 60 21.62 -0.30 49.41
N VAL A 61 21.94 -1.53 49.78
CA VAL A 61 21.75 -2.72 48.92
C VAL A 61 20.27 -2.95 48.61
N VAL A 62 19.38 -2.84 49.62
CA VAL A 62 17.93 -3.00 49.41
C VAL A 62 17.38 -1.91 48.48
N ILE A 63 17.79 -0.63 48.67
CA ILE A 63 17.36 0.47 47.82
C ILE A 63 17.86 0.29 46.38
N THR A 64 19.12 -0.17 46.22
CA THR A 64 19.68 -0.42 44.87
C THR A 64 18.98 -1.57 44.18
N ALA A 65 18.61 -2.62 44.88
CA ALA A 65 17.86 -3.75 44.37
C ALA A 65 16.43 -3.34 43.92
N ILE A 66 15.73 -2.54 44.73
CA ILE A 66 14.40 -2.01 44.38
C ILE A 66 14.47 -1.08 43.17
N LEU A 67 15.47 -0.18 43.14
CA LEU A 67 15.69 0.69 41.98
C LEU A 67 16.02 -0.12 40.72
N GLY A 68 16.83 -1.17 40.83
CA GLY A 68 17.15 -2.06 39.70
C GLY A 68 15.91 -2.79 39.16
N LEU A 69 15.03 -3.27 40.05
CA LEU A 69 13.76 -3.89 39.67
C LEU A 69 12.79 -2.91 38.99
N VAL A 70 12.70 -1.69 39.51
CA VAL A 70 11.83 -0.65 38.89
C VAL A 70 12.37 -0.18 37.52
N ILE A 71 13.67 0.11 37.44
CA ILE A 71 14.30 0.52 36.19
C ILE A 71 14.30 -0.62 35.18
N GLY A 72 14.61 -1.84 35.59
CA GLY A 72 14.54 -3.04 34.77
C GLY A 72 13.12 -3.31 34.27
N GLY A 73 12.12 -3.20 35.12
CA GLY A 73 10.71 -3.35 34.77
C GLY A 73 10.25 -2.31 33.75
N VAL A 74 10.59 -1.03 33.96
CA VAL A 74 10.26 0.07 33.02
C VAL A 74 11.00 -0.09 31.69
N ALA A 75 12.28 -0.49 31.73
CA ALA A 75 13.05 -0.74 30.51
C ALA A 75 12.49 -1.92 29.71
N THR A 76 12.12 -3.01 30.40
CA THR A 76 11.51 -4.19 29.76
C THR A 76 10.15 -3.84 29.15
N LEU A 77 9.29 -3.09 29.86
CA LEU A 77 8.03 -2.58 29.32
C LEU A 77 8.28 -1.66 28.10
N SER A 78 9.27 -0.78 28.15
CA SER A 78 9.59 0.14 27.05
C SER A 78 10.14 -0.59 25.82
N ILE A 79 10.92 -1.67 26.04
CA ILE A 79 11.43 -2.53 24.98
C ILE A 79 10.27 -3.34 24.35
N LEU A 80 9.39 -3.91 25.16
CA LEU A 80 8.19 -4.61 24.70
C LEU A 80 7.26 -3.68 23.91
N PHE A 81 7.11 -2.40 24.33
CA PHE A 81 6.37 -1.39 23.59
C PHE A 81 7.03 -1.03 22.23
N LYS A 82 8.36 -0.92 22.19
CA LYS A 82 9.11 -0.61 20.96
C LYS A 82 9.21 -1.79 19.99
N MET A 83 9.15 -3.02 20.47
CA MET A 83 9.19 -4.23 19.63
C MET A 83 7.84 -4.60 19.03
N GLY A 84 6.81 -3.75 19.15
CA GLY A 84 5.49 -4.01 18.56
C GLY A 84 4.73 -5.19 19.20
N GLY A 85 5.25 -5.72 20.29
CA GLY A 85 4.71 -6.92 20.93
C GLY A 85 3.54 -6.67 21.91
N PHE A 86 3.11 -5.43 22.08
CA PHE A 86 1.86 -5.07 22.77
C PHE A 86 1.10 -4.04 21.91
N SER A 87 0.52 -4.51 20.84
CA SER A 87 -0.76 -3.92 20.44
C SER A 87 -1.65 -4.11 21.66
N ILE A 88 -2.15 -3.01 22.22
CA ILE A 88 -3.31 -3.07 23.09
C ILE A 88 -4.44 -3.57 22.19
N VAL A 89 -4.52 -4.88 22.00
CA VAL A 89 -5.77 -5.52 21.64
C VAL A 89 -6.73 -4.98 22.68
N SER A 90 -7.66 -4.16 22.24
CA SER A 90 -8.75 -3.66 23.04
C SER A 90 -9.17 -4.82 23.96
N ASN A 91 -8.98 -4.67 25.27
CA ASN A 91 -9.40 -5.63 26.28
C ASN A 91 -10.95 -5.63 26.31
N THR A 92 -11.57 -5.90 25.18
CA THR A 92 -12.95 -6.34 25.13
C THR A 92 -12.92 -7.81 25.46
N VAL A 93 -13.39 -8.15 26.66
CA VAL A 93 -13.76 -9.53 26.97
C VAL A 93 -14.61 -10.01 25.80
N PRO A 94 -14.27 -11.15 25.14
CA PRO A 94 -15.06 -11.66 24.04
C PRO A 94 -16.56 -11.71 24.44
N SER A 95 -17.44 -11.31 23.54
CA SER A 95 -18.87 -11.42 23.82
C SER A 95 -19.25 -12.89 24.06
N GLU A 96 -20.39 -13.12 24.68
CA GLU A 96 -20.87 -14.49 24.94
C GLU A 96 -21.03 -15.26 23.62
N GLU A 97 -21.44 -14.58 22.56
CA GLU A 97 -21.58 -15.15 21.20
C GLU A 97 -20.20 -15.56 20.64
N MET A 98 -19.16 -14.74 20.83
CA MET A 98 -17.81 -15.09 20.39
C MET A 98 -17.24 -16.29 21.19
N LEU A 99 -17.53 -16.37 22.48
CA LEU A 99 -17.13 -17.53 23.29
C LEU A 99 -17.86 -18.80 22.83
N ASN A 100 -19.12 -18.71 22.45
CA ASN A 100 -19.87 -19.82 21.90
C ASN A 100 -19.30 -20.23 20.53
N PHE A 101 -19.00 -19.29 19.65
CA PHE A 101 -18.33 -19.58 18.38
C PHE A 101 -17.02 -20.35 18.58
N ILE A 102 -16.17 -19.93 19.54
CA ILE A 102 -14.92 -20.64 19.88
C ILE A 102 -15.19 -22.07 20.37
N LYS A 103 -16.23 -22.29 21.18
CA LYS A 103 -16.62 -23.64 21.64
C LYS A 103 -17.04 -24.54 20.49
N GLU A 104 -17.87 -24.03 19.59
CA GLU A 104 -18.34 -24.79 18.41
C GLU A 104 -17.20 -25.09 17.44
N TYR A 105 -16.31 -24.12 17.23
CA TYR A 105 -15.09 -24.32 16.44
C TYR A 105 -14.23 -25.47 17.01
N ASN A 106 -13.96 -25.44 18.33
CA ASN A 106 -13.19 -26.50 18.98
C ASN A 106 -13.93 -27.85 18.94
N PHE A 107 -15.27 -27.86 19.12
CA PHE A 107 -16.06 -29.07 19.00
C PHE A 107 -15.93 -29.70 17.62
N ILE A 108 -15.95 -28.90 16.54
CA ILE A 108 -15.74 -29.40 15.17
C ILE A 108 -14.34 -30.02 15.04
N LYS A 109 -13.31 -29.35 15.53
CA LYS A 109 -11.92 -29.85 15.48
C LYS A 109 -11.75 -31.18 16.20
N ASP A 110 -12.33 -31.28 17.39
CA ASP A 110 -12.15 -32.44 18.28
C ASP A 110 -12.97 -33.64 17.85
N ASN A 111 -14.07 -33.44 17.12
CA ASN A 111 -15.02 -34.51 16.83
C ASN A 111 -15.13 -34.89 15.33
N TYR A 112 -14.59 -34.06 14.41
CA TYR A 112 -14.59 -34.44 13.00
C TYR A 112 -13.70 -35.66 12.74
N PHE A 113 -14.22 -36.67 12.07
CA PHE A 113 -13.52 -37.97 11.89
C PHE A 113 -12.33 -37.90 10.92
N GLY A 114 -12.32 -36.94 10.00
CA GLY A 114 -11.26 -36.77 8.99
C GLY A 114 -10.14 -35.86 9.46
N THR A 115 -9.15 -35.63 8.58
CA THR A 115 -8.04 -34.70 8.82
C THR A 115 -8.53 -33.28 8.57
N LEU A 116 -8.30 -32.36 9.50
CA LEU A 116 -8.59 -30.94 9.38
C LEU A 116 -7.29 -30.14 9.29
N ASN A 117 -7.31 -29.08 8.50
CA ASN A 117 -6.28 -28.05 8.48
C ASN A 117 -6.81 -26.84 9.24
N ASP A 118 -6.16 -26.51 10.36
CA ASP A 118 -6.56 -25.39 11.23
C ASP A 118 -6.61 -24.06 10.49
N GLN A 119 -5.63 -23.79 9.63
CA GLN A 119 -5.58 -22.54 8.87
C GLN A 119 -6.76 -22.43 7.89
N GLN A 120 -7.06 -23.49 7.15
CA GLN A 120 -8.22 -23.52 6.26
C GLN A 120 -9.56 -23.29 6.98
N LEU A 121 -9.70 -23.84 8.20
CA LEU A 121 -10.89 -23.61 9.02
C LEU A 121 -11.02 -22.14 9.46
N LEU A 122 -9.89 -21.53 9.87
CA LEU A 122 -9.86 -20.13 10.29
C LEU A 122 -10.11 -19.18 9.11
N ASP A 123 -9.49 -19.45 7.96
CA ASP A 123 -9.67 -18.64 6.74
C ASP A 123 -11.13 -18.78 6.24
N GLY A 124 -11.69 -19.99 6.28
CA GLY A 124 -13.10 -20.23 5.96
C GLY A 124 -14.07 -19.51 6.90
N ALA A 125 -13.77 -19.49 8.21
CA ALA A 125 -14.56 -18.75 9.19
C ALA A 125 -14.49 -17.23 8.94
N LEU A 126 -13.29 -16.69 8.67
CA LEU A 126 -13.09 -15.28 8.35
C LEU A 126 -13.79 -14.91 7.04
N SER A 127 -13.67 -15.74 5.99
CA SER A 127 -14.40 -15.53 4.74
C SER A 127 -15.91 -15.45 4.98
N GLY A 128 -16.47 -16.37 5.76
CA GLY A 128 -17.89 -16.33 6.12
C GLY A 128 -18.32 -15.07 6.87
N VAL A 129 -17.45 -14.53 7.74
CA VAL A 129 -17.69 -13.23 8.40
C VAL A 129 -17.69 -12.09 7.39
N LEU A 130 -16.73 -12.05 6.46
CA LEU A 130 -16.65 -11.01 5.43
C LEU A 130 -17.85 -11.11 4.47
N ASP A 131 -18.22 -12.31 4.03
CA ASP A 131 -19.36 -12.55 3.14
C ASP A 131 -20.69 -12.08 3.76
N SER A 132 -20.83 -12.22 5.10
CA SER A 132 -22.03 -11.78 5.82
C SER A 132 -22.24 -10.27 5.81
N ILE A 133 -21.19 -9.48 5.49
CA ILE A 133 -21.29 -8.01 5.33
C ILE A 133 -22.11 -7.65 4.09
N GLY A 134 -22.10 -8.50 3.06
CA GLY A 134 -22.84 -8.27 1.81
C GLY A 134 -22.22 -7.20 0.91
N ASP A 135 -20.97 -6.84 1.15
CA ASP A 135 -20.21 -5.88 0.31
C ASP A 135 -19.34 -6.66 -0.69
N PRO A 136 -19.60 -6.56 -2.00
CA PRO A 136 -18.83 -7.29 -3.01
C PRO A 136 -17.35 -6.85 -3.11
N HIS A 137 -16.99 -5.75 -2.49
CA HIS A 137 -15.61 -5.22 -2.47
C HIS A 137 -14.84 -5.63 -1.21
N THR A 138 -15.52 -6.27 -0.24
CA THR A 138 -14.91 -6.82 0.98
C THR A 138 -14.71 -8.32 0.80
N SER A 139 -13.46 -8.79 0.83
CA SER A 139 -13.12 -10.19 0.56
C SER A 139 -11.83 -10.60 1.25
N LEU A 140 -11.67 -11.90 1.47
CA LEU A 140 -10.40 -12.53 1.81
C LEU A 140 -9.65 -12.79 0.48
N LEU A 141 -8.38 -12.43 0.43
CA LEU A 141 -7.43 -12.78 -0.62
C LEU A 141 -6.51 -13.85 -0.06
N ASP A 142 -6.27 -14.92 -0.80
CA ASP A 142 -5.25 -15.89 -0.42
C ASP A 142 -3.82 -15.30 -0.58
N GLU A 143 -2.78 -16.06 -0.25
CA GLU A 143 -1.40 -15.59 -0.30
C GLU A 143 -0.97 -15.20 -1.73
N GLU A 144 -1.40 -15.96 -2.75
CA GLU A 144 -1.06 -15.70 -4.15
C GLU A 144 -1.80 -14.48 -4.69
N GLU A 145 -3.08 -14.37 -4.39
CA GLU A 145 -3.93 -13.22 -4.73
C GLU A 145 -3.42 -11.94 -4.05
N SER A 146 -3.05 -12.02 -2.77
CA SER A 146 -2.50 -10.91 -2.00
C SER A 146 -1.21 -10.37 -2.62
N LYS A 147 -0.24 -11.26 -2.90
CA LYS A 147 1.03 -10.88 -3.57
C LYS A 147 0.81 -10.30 -4.96
N SER A 148 -0.11 -10.86 -5.73
CA SER A 148 -0.44 -10.37 -7.07
C SER A 148 -1.07 -8.98 -7.01
N PHE A 149 -1.94 -8.76 -6.04
CA PHE A 149 -2.59 -7.48 -5.83
C PHE A 149 -1.61 -6.40 -5.34
N GLU A 150 -0.72 -6.73 -4.41
CA GLU A 150 0.35 -5.84 -3.96
C GLU A 150 1.28 -5.45 -5.12
N LEU A 151 1.75 -6.43 -5.90
CA LEU A 151 2.61 -6.19 -7.06
C LEU A 151 1.96 -5.24 -8.07
N MET A 152 0.66 -5.42 -8.31
CA MET A 152 -0.12 -4.56 -9.19
C MET A 152 -0.18 -3.12 -8.66
N LEU A 153 -0.38 -2.94 -7.35
CA LEU A 153 -0.43 -1.64 -6.70
C LEU A 153 0.95 -0.97 -6.60
N ASP A 154 2.01 -1.73 -6.33
CA ASP A 154 3.37 -1.20 -6.26
C ASP A 154 3.87 -0.72 -7.63
N GLY A 155 3.45 -1.37 -8.72
CA GLY A 155 3.87 -1.04 -10.08
C GLY A 155 5.37 -1.24 -10.32
N SER A 156 6.05 -1.97 -9.43
CA SER A 156 7.46 -2.35 -9.55
C SER A 156 7.77 -3.59 -8.71
N TYR A 157 8.81 -4.31 -9.07
CA TYR A 157 9.29 -5.46 -8.32
C TYR A 157 10.79 -5.65 -8.48
N GLU A 158 11.41 -6.35 -7.53
CA GLU A 158 12.81 -6.76 -7.63
C GLU A 158 12.94 -8.03 -8.47
N GLY A 159 13.51 -7.94 -9.67
CA GLY A 159 13.55 -9.07 -10.59
C GLY A 159 14.56 -8.92 -11.71
N LEU A 160 14.48 -9.82 -12.68
CA LEU A 160 15.34 -9.87 -13.85
C LEU A 160 14.76 -9.11 -15.04
N GLY A 161 13.47 -8.82 -15.02
CA GLY A 161 12.75 -8.13 -16.10
C GLY A 161 12.43 -9.05 -17.27
N VAL A 162 12.01 -10.29 -16.98
CA VAL A 162 11.51 -11.27 -17.93
C VAL A 162 10.08 -11.66 -17.60
N GLN A 163 9.26 -11.84 -18.63
CA GLN A 163 7.99 -12.56 -18.52
C GLN A 163 8.19 -13.94 -19.11
N ILE A 164 7.87 -14.97 -18.33
CA ILE A 164 8.09 -16.38 -18.69
C ILE A 164 6.79 -17.16 -18.60
N GLN A 165 6.70 -18.20 -19.42
CA GLN A 165 5.61 -19.18 -19.37
C GLN A 165 6.12 -20.56 -19.75
N ASN A 166 5.36 -21.62 -19.45
CA ASN A 166 5.63 -22.92 -20.02
C ASN A 166 5.06 -22.99 -21.44
N ASN A 167 5.87 -23.48 -22.40
CA ASN A 167 5.39 -23.81 -23.74
C ASN A 167 4.68 -25.17 -23.77
N ALA A 168 4.22 -25.60 -24.94
CA ALA A 168 3.52 -26.89 -25.11
C ALA A 168 4.38 -28.11 -24.74
N ASP A 169 5.70 -27.99 -24.82
CA ASP A 169 6.65 -29.04 -24.45
C ASP A 169 7.02 -29.04 -22.98
N GLY A 170 6.41 -28.16 -22.17
CA GLY A 170 6.64 -28.02 -20.74
C GLY A 170 7.92 -27.24 -20.38
N ASN A 171 8.58 -26.61 -21.34
CA ASN A 171 9.79 -25.82 -21.11
C ASN A 171 9.45 -24.38 -20.70
N ILE A 172 10.27 -23.79 -19.85
CA ILE A 172 10.16 -22.39 -19.45
C ILE A 172 10.71 -21.50 -20.57
N VAL A 173 9.89 -20.66 -21.19
CA VAL A 173 10.27 -19.78 -22.31
C VAL A 173 10.05 -18.33 -21.95
N ILE A 174 10.98 -17.45 -22.36
CA ILE A 174 10.81 -16.00 -22.28
C ILE A 174 9.82 -15.57 -23.36
N VAL A 175 8.71 -14.96 -22.95
CA VAL A 175 7.66 -14.47 -23.85
C VAL A 175 7.67 -12.95 -23.98
N ASN A 176 8.25 -12.24 -23.01
CA ASN A 176 8.43 -10.79 -23.06
C ASN A 176 9.64 -10.37 -22.22
N LEU A 177 10.22 -9.23 -22.56
CA LEU A 177 11.31 -8.56 -21.84
C LEU A 177 10.90 -7.13 -21.53
N PHE A 178 11.09 -6.73 -20.30
CA PHE A 178 10.84 -5.33 -19.89
C PHE A 178 12.00 -4.45 -20.39
N GLU A 179 11.67 -3.29 -20.95
CA GLU A 179 12.65 -2.28 -21.40
C GLU A 179 13.60 -1.92 -20.23
N ASP A 180 14.85 -1.63 -20.53
CA ASP A 180 15.90 -1.25 -19.58
C ASP A 180 16.16 -2.25 -18.46
N SER A 181 15.68 -3.49 -18.62
CA SER A 181 15.85 -4.55 -17.64
C SER A 181 17.25 -5.20 -17.66
N PRO A 182 17.67 -5.83 -16.56
CA PRO A 182 18.87 -6.65 -16.52
C PRO A 182 18.88 -7.75 -17.58
N ALA A 183 17.73 -8.32 -17.90
CA ALA A 183 17.59 -9.36 -18.90
C ALA A 183 17.96 -8.88 -20.31
N VAL A 184 17.46 -7.70 -20.70
CA VAL A 184 17.82 -7.03 -21.95
C VAL A 184 19.32 -6.72 -21.99
N ALA A 185 19.85 -6.13 -20.91
CA ALA A 185 21.27 -5.80 -20.79
C ALA A 185 22.18 -7.01 -20.85
N SER A 186 21.70 -8.19 -20.41
CA SER A 186 22.45 -9.46 -20.45
C SER A 186 22.33 -10.20 -21.78
N GLY A 187 21.58 -9.67 -22.76
CA GLY A 187 21.44 -10.25 -24.10
C GLY A 187 20.44 -11.40 -24.19
N LEU A 188 19.55 -11.56 -23.19
CA LEU A 188 18.40 -12.46 -23.29
C LEU A 188 17.42 -11.97 -24.35
N LYS A 189 16.67 -12.86 -24.97
CA LYS A 189 15.69 -12.58 -26.02
C LYS A 189 14.40 -13.35 -25.80
N VAL A 190 13.33 -12.81 -26.35
CA VAL A 190 12.07 -13.54 -26.46
C VAL A 190 12.31 -14.81 -27.28
N GLY A 191 11.78 -15.95 -26.79
CA GLY A 191 11.99 -17.28 -27.35
C GLY A 191 13.13 -18.07 -26.71
N ASP A 192 13.99 -17.48 -25.88
CA ASP A 192 14.99 -18.24 -25.12
C ASP A 192 14.31 -19.22 -24.17
N VAL A 193 14.80 -20.46 -24.13
CA VAL A 193 14.33 -21.50 -23.22
C VAL A 193 15.24 -21.51 -22.00
N LEU A 194 14.69 -21.27 -20.81
CA LEU A 194 15.44 -21.27 -19.56
C LEU A 194 15.60 -22.69 -19.03
N VAL A 195 16.83 -23.24 -19.12
CA VAL A 195 17.13 -24.64 -18.78
C VAL A 195 17.88 -24.78 -17.46
N GLY A 196 18.45 -23.70 -16.93
CA GLY A 196 19.17 -23.74 -15.65
C GLY A 196 19.08 -22.42 -14.87
N LEU A 197 19.04 -22.55 -13.54
CA LEU A 197 19.05 -21.40 -12.61
C LEU A 197 19.96 -21.76 -11.41
N ASP A 198 21.07 -21.01 -11.23
CA ASP A 198 22.06 -21.24 -10.17
C ASP A 198 22.57 -22.70 -10.08
N GLY A 199 22.75 -23.33 -11.24
CA GLY A 199 23.17 -24.72 -11.34
C GLY A 199 22.07 -25.76 -11.11
N GLN A 200 20.84 -25.33 -10.83
CA GLN A 200 19.67 -26.20 -10.75
C GLN A 200 19.09 -26.42 -12.15
N ASP A 201 18.74 -27.67 -12.46
CA ASP A 201 18.06 -28.04 -13.71
C ASP A 201 16.61 -27.54 -13.68
N MET A 202 16.21 -26.78 -14.71
CA MET A 202 14.88 -26.22 -14.89
C MET A 202 14.03 -26.95 -15.93
N HIS A 203 14.52 -28.02 -16.54
CA HIS A 203 13.76 -28.84 -17.49
C HIS A 203 12.51 -29.43 -16.81
N GLY A 204 11.36 -29.30 -17.46
CA GLY A 204 10.09 -29.82 -16.96
C GLY A 204 9.56 -29.13 -15.67
N LYS A 205 10.19 -28.05 -15.23
CA LYS A 205 9.69 -27.25 -14.12
C LYS A 205 8.63 -26.27 -14.60
N VAL A 206 7.74 -25.86 -13.68
CA VAL A 206 6.77 -24.81 -13.97
C VAL A 206 7.42 -23.42 -13.86
N ALA A 207 6.99 -22.49 -14.70
CA ALA A 207 7.54 -21.13 -14.76
C ALA A 207 7.47 -20.41 -13.42
N SER A 208 6.42 -20.65 -12.64
CA SER A 208 6.27 -20.11 -11.29
C SER A 208 7.38 -20.53 -10.32
N SER A 209 7.94 -21.74 -10.47
CA SER A 209 9.10 -22.19 -9.66
C SER A 209 10.32 -21.33 -9.89
N PHE A 210 10.59 -20.96 -11.16
CA PHE A 210 11.68 -20.06 -11.53
C PHE A 210 11.44 -18.66 -10.96
N SER A 211 10.26 -18.11 -11.18
CA SER A 211 9.88 -16.77 -10.68
C SER A 211 9.98 -16.69 -9.16
N ASN A 212 9.39 -17.64 -8.44
CA ASN A 212 9.40 -17.68 -6.98
C ASN A 212 10.83 -17.80 -6.42
N TYR A 213 11.70 -18.59 -7.07
CA TYR A 213 13.10 -18.69 -6.65
C TYR A 213 13.81 -17.32 -6.74
N VAL A 214 13.63 -16.60 -7.85
CA VAL A 214 14.26 -15.28 -8.05
C VAL A 214 13.66 -14.24 -7.11
N LEU A 215 12.32 -14.16 -7.00
CA LEU A 215 11.62 -13.16 -6.20
C LEU A 215 11.95 -13.29 -4.71
N ASN A 216 11.92 -14.52 -4.17
CA ASN A 216 12.12 -14.78 -2.75
C ASN A 216 13.60 -14.81 -2.31
N ALA A 217 14.54 -14.82 -3.26
CA ALA A 217 15.96 -14.85 -2.94
C ALA A 217 16.44 -13.52 -2.34
N THR A 218 17.18 -13.57 -1.24
CA THR A 218 17.85 -12.40 -0.64
C THR A 218 19.09 -11.95 -1.42
N LYS A 219 19.69 -12.85 -2.21
CA LYS A 219 20.83 -12.53 -3.08
C LYS A 219 20.38 -11.73 -4.29
N LYS A 220 21.31 -10.98 -4.89
CA LYS A 220 21.05 -10.17 -6.09
C LYS A 220 21.51 -10.83 -7.38
N ASP A 221 22.57 -11.64 -7.34
CA ASP A 221 23.20 -12.21 -8.52
C ASP A 221 22.72 -13.65 -8.75
N PHE A 222 22.39 -13.96 -10.01
CA PHE A 222 21.90 -15.24 -10.46
C PHE A 222 22.70 -15.71 -11.66
N THR A 223 22.90 -17.03 -11.77
CA THR A 223 23.44 -17.67 -12.96
C THR A 223 22.31 -18.34 -13.72
N ILE A 224 22.08 -17.93 -14.96
CA ILE A 224 21.03 -18.48 -15.83
C ILE A 224 21.66 -19.20 -16.99
N THR A 225 21.19 -20.41 -17.22
CA THR A 225 21.51 -21.16 -18.45
C THR A 225 20.26 -21.18 -19.33
N TYR A 226 20.41 -20.76 -20.57
CA TYR A 226 19.35 -20.75 -21.55
C TYR A 226 19.77 -21.46 -22.85
N LEU A 227 18.81 -22.03 -23.56
CA LEU A 227 18.95 -22.66 -24.86
C LEU A 227 18.39 -21.70 -25.93
N ARG A 228 19.23 -21.36 -26.92
CA ARG A 228 18.86 -20.57 -28.11
C ARG A 228 19.46 -21.22 -29.33
N ASP A 229 18.67 -21.49 -30.37
CA ASP A 229 19.10 -22.11 -31.62
C ASP A 229 19.90 -23.44 -31.42
N GLY A 230 19.46 -24.25 -30.44
CA GLY A 230 20.11 -25.53 -30.11
C GLY A 230 21.41 -25.40 -29.30
N LYS A 231 21.82 -24.20 -28.90
CA LYS A 231 23.03 -23.94 -28.14
C LYS A 231 22.73 -23.45 -26.73
N GLU A 232 23.26 -24.11 -25.72
CA GLU A 232 23.24 -23.65 -24.36
C GLU A 232 24.24 -22.53 -24.10
N THR A 233 23.82 -21.52 -23.37
CA THR A 233 24.65 -20.39 -22.94
C THR A 233 24.35 -20.07 -21.50
N THR A 234 25.39 -19.88 -20.69
CA THR A 234 25.26 -19.49 -19.28
C THR A 234 25.72 -18.04 -19.10
N ILE A 235 24.90 -17.24 -18.40
CA ILE A 235 25.19 -15.86 -18.09
C ILE A 235 25.00 -15.59 -16.60
N SER A 236 25.66 -14.53 -16.11
CA SER A 236 25.41 -13.98 -14.79
C SER A 236 24.55 -12.72 -14.94
N ILE A 237 23.53 -12.60 -14.12
CA ILE A 237 22.56 -11.50 -14.17
C ILE A 237 22.17 -11.07 -12.75
N ALA A 238 22.19 -9.77 -12.49
CA ALA A 238 21.76 -9.22 -11.20
C ALA A 238 20.30 -8.76 -11.27
N LYS A 239 19.49 -9.09 -10.27
CA LYS A 239 18.15 -8.50 -10.17
C LYS A 239 18.22 -7.02 -9.82
N LYS A 240 17.28 -6.26 -10.34
CA LYS A 240 17.08 -4.83 -10.06
C LYS A 240 15.59 -4.56 -9.87
N THR A 241 15.27 -3.37 -9.41
CA THR A 241 13.90 -2.86 -9.43
C THR A 241 13.45 -2.72 -10.89
N ILE A 242 12.41 -3.45 -11.26
CA ILE A 242 11.76 -3.39 -12.56
C ILE A 242 10.50 -2.54 -12.42
N ILE A 243 10.43 -1.44 -13.14
CA ILE A 243 9.24 -0.59 -13.17
C ILE A 243 8.28 -1.14 -14.23
N ILE A 244 7.04 -1.40 -13.83
CA ILE A 244 5.98 -1.81 -14.75
C ILE A 244 5.44 -0.57 -15.42
N LYS A 245 5.55 -0.50 -16.75
CA LYS A 245 5.05 0.64 -17.52
C LYS A 245 3.53 0.67 -17.48
N SER A 246 2.98 1.74 -16.94
CA SER A 246 1.53 1.96 -16.78
C SER A 246 1.03 3.20 -17.52
N VAL A 247 1.91 3.99 -18.12
CA VAL A 247 1.57 5.24 -18.81
C VAL A 247 2.20 5.27 -20.19
N PHE A 248 1.40 5.58 -21.20
CA PHE A 248 1.80 5.63 -22.61
C PHE A 248 1.33 6.94 -23.21
N GLY A 249 2.23 7.71 -23.80
CA GLY A 249 1.94 9.03 -24.37
C GLY A 249 2.33 9.15 -25.84
N ARG A 250 1.57 9.96 -26.57
CA ARG A 250 1.90 10.36 -27.95
C ARG A 250 1.16 11.63 -28.35
N ILE A 251 1.61 12.27 -29.41
CA ILE A 251 0.88 13.38 -30.05
C ILE A 251 0.05 12.86 -31.21
N ILE A 252 -1.19 13.34 -31.32
CA ILE A 252 -2.09 13.10 -32.44
C ILE A 252 -2.34 14.46 -33.12
N GLN A 253 -2.12 14.53 -34.46
CA GLN A 253 -2.41 15.72 -35.23
C GLN A 253 -3.87 15.68 -35.73
N LYS A 254 -4.65 16.71 -35.42
CA LYS A 254 -6.04 16.85 -35.90
C LYS A 254 -6.34 18.32 -36.17
N ASN A 255 -6.76 18.64 -37.40
CA ASN A 255 -7.13 20.01 -37.84
C ASN A 255 -6.04 21.06 -37.51
N ASN A 256 -4.78 20.76 -37.77
CA ASN A 256 -3.61 21.58 -37.45
C ASN A 256 -3.38 21.84 -35.93
N LYS A 257 -4.09 21.14 -35.05
CA LYS A 257 -3.88 21.18 -33.61
C LYS A 257 -3.11 19.93 -33.18
N LYS A 258 -2.23 20.10 -32.18
CA LYS A 258 -1.52 19.02 -31.52
C LYS A 258 -2.34 18.58 -30.32
N VAL A 259 -2.87 17.38 -30.35
CA VAL A 259 -3.60 16.77 -29.23
C VAL A 259 -2.64 15.81 -28.50
N GLY A 260 -2.36 16.06 -27.24
CA GLY A 260 -1.69 15.09 -26.40
C GLY A 260 -2.65 13.93 -26.11
N TYR A 261 -2.15 12.71 -26.19
CA TYR A 261 -2.88 11.50 -25.80
C TYR A 261 -2.06 10.75 -24.76
N ILE A 262 -2.65 10.47 -23.62
CA ILE A 262 -2.04 9.68 -22.53
C ILE A 262 -2.99 8.54 -22.16
N LYS A 263 -2.53 7.31 -22.30
CA LYS A 263 -3.22 6.13 -21.74
C LYS A 263 -2.62 5.77 -20.39
N VAL A 264 -3.48 5.53 -19.41
CA VAL A 264 -3.11 5.06 -18.06
C VAL A 264 -3.78 3.73 -17.82
N ASP A 265 -2.98 2.67 -17.65
CA ASP A 265 -3.51 1.31 -17.47
C ASP A 265 -3.89 1.02 -16.01
N ILE A 266 -3.21 1.66 -15.04
CA ILE A 266 -3.45 1.49 -13.60
C ILE A 266 -2.89 2.68 -12.81
N PHE A 267 -3.42 2.95 -11.62
CA PHE A 267 -2.87 3.92 -10.66
C PHE A 267 -1.99 3.22 -9.61
N SER A 268 -0.85 2.70 -10.03
CA SER A 268 0.16 2.12 -9.14
C SER A 268 1.06 3.19 -8.50
N ALA A 269 1.84 2.82 -7.50
CA ALA A 269 2.77 3.74 -6.82
C ALA A 269 3.78 4.42 -7.77
N THR A 270 4.09 3.81 -8.92
CA THR A 270 5.00 4.37 -9.92
C THR A 270 4.32 5.24 -10.99
N THR A 271 2.98 5.22 -11.06
CA THR A 271 2.22 5.85 -12.16
C THR A 271 2.33 7.37 -12.17
N TYR A 272 2.34 8.02 -11.01
CA TYR A 272 2.50 9.47 -10.93
C TYR A 272 3.76 9.97 -11.67
N ASN A 273 4.91 9.37 -11.37
CA ASN A 273 6.17 9.77 -12.00
C ASN A 273 6.18 9.51 -13.51
N GLN A 274 5.61 8.37 -13.95
CA GLN A 274 5.48 8.05 -15.36
C GLN A 274 4.56 9.06 -16.06
N PHE A 275 3.41 9.36 -15.46
CA PHE A 275 2.42 10.31 -16.01
C PHE A 275 3.00 11.72 -16.10
N LYS A 276 3.66 12.19 -15.05
CA LYS A 276 4.30 13.49 -15.01
C LYS A 276 5.32 13.65 -16.11
N ASN A 277 6.23 12.69 -16.28
CA ASN A 277 7.25 12.72 -17.33
C ASN A 277 6.62 12.77 -18.74
N VAL A 278 5.61 11.94 -18.99
CA VAL A 278 4.89 11.92 -20.29
C VAL A 278 4.15 13.24 -20.52
N LEU A 279 3.48 13.78 -19.51
CA LEU A 279 2.76 15.05 -19.61
C LEU A 279 3.72 16.22 -19.92
N GLU A 280 4.84 16.32 -19.19
CA GLU A 280 5.87 17.35 -19.42
C GLU A 280 6.47 17.23 -20.81
N GLU A 281 6.73 16.02 -21.31
CA GLU A 281 7.20 15.79 -22.68
C GLU A 281 6.20 16.29 -23.72
N LEU A 282 4.90 15.97 -23.56
CA LEU A 282 3.86 16.43 -24.47
C LEU A 282 3.69 17.95 -24.42
N GLU A 283 3.69 18.55 -23.23
CA GLU A 283 3.57 20.00 -23.04
C GLU A 283 4.77 20.75 -23.64
N SER A 284 5.98 20.20 -23.55
CA SER A 284 7.18 20.77 -24.18
C SER A 284 7.06 20.89 -25.70
N GLN A 285 6.20 20.07 -26.32
CA GLN A 285 5.90 20.08 -27.75
C GLN A 285 4.72 21.01 -28.11
N ASN A 286 4.23 21.80 -27.14
CA ASN A 286 3.14 22.78 -27.31
C ASN A 286 1.81 22.12 -27.76
N ILE A 287 1.31 21.18 -26.98
CA ILE A 287 -0.03 20.60 -27.19
C ILE A 287 -1.11 21.66 -26.98
N ASN A 288 -2.21 21.54 -27.73
CA ASN A 288 -3.35 22.45 -27.65
C ASN A 288 -4.46 21.93 -26.74
N SER A 289 -4.45 20.62 -26.48
CA SER A 289 -5.45 19.90 -25.70
C SER A 289 -4.93 18.51 -25.29
N LEU A 290 -5.62 17.85 -24.36
CA LEU A 290 -5.20 16.54 -23.83
C LEU A 290 -6.37 15.56 -23.81
N ILE A 291 -6.14 14.35 -24.31
CA ILE A 291 -7.00 13.18 -24.11
C ILE A 291 -6.32 12.26 -23.11
N ILE A 292 -7.03 11.90 -22.04
CA ILE A 292 -6.59 10.92 -21.03
C ILE A 292 -7.47 9.68 -21.20
N ASP A 293 -6.87 8.57 -21.62
CA ASP A 293 -7.55 7.29 -21.83
C ASP A 293 -7.46 6.43 -20.56
N LEU A 294 -8.62 6.24 -19.92
CA LEU A 294 -8.79 5.41 -18.72
C LEU A 294 -9.66 4.18 -19.02
N ARG A 295 -9.87 3.82 -20.27
CA ARG A 295 -10.61 2.60 -20.63
C ARG A 295 -9.84 1.39 -20.09
N ASP A 296 -10.60 0.44 -19.52
CA ASP A 296 -10.11 -0.80 -18.92
C ASP A 296 -9.20 -0.59 -17.67
N ASN A 297 -9.13 0.62 -17.13
CA ASN A 297 -8.39 0.94 -15.92
C ASN A 297 -9.31 0.80 -14.69
N SER A 298 -9.11 -0.25 -13.91
CA SER A 298 -9.89 -0.56 -12.70
C SER A 298 -9.56 0.31 -11.48
N GLY A 299 -8.59 1.24 -11.60
CA GLY A 299 -8.21 2.14 -10.51
C GLY A 299 -6.81 1.87 -9.95
N GLY A 300 -6.68 1.89 -8.64
CA GLY A 300 -5.44 1.74 -7.89
C GLY A 300 -5.38 2.66 -6.68
N HIS A 301 -4.22 3.25 -6.40
CA HIS A 301 -4.00 4.13 -5.24
C HIS A 301 -4.70 5.48 -5.36
N LEU A 302 -5.45 5.86 -4.33
CA LEU A 302 -6.09 7.18 -4.21
C LEU A 302 -5.07 8.32 -4.13
N SER A 303 -3.96 8.13 -3.39
CA SER A 303 -2.90 9.13 -3.28
C SER A 303 -2.24 9.47 -4.62
N VAL A 304 -2.15 8.50 -5.52
CA VAL A 304 -1.63 8.73 -6.88
C VAL A 304 -2.55 9.64 -7.67
N VAL A 305 -3.88 9.51 -7.48
CA VAL A 305 -4.84 10.43 -8.11
C VAL A 305 -4.70 11.85 -7.55
N GLU A 306 -4.50 12.00 -6.25
CA GLU A 306 -4.26 13.30 -5.60
C GLU A 306 -3.06 14.01 -6.23
N ASP A 307 -1.93 13.29 -6.33
CA ASP A 307 -0.72 13.82 -6.95
C ASP A 307 -0.91 14.14 -8.45
N MET A 308 -1.55 13.23 -9.20
CA MET A 308 -1.81 13.43 -10.63
C MET A 308 -2.79 14.59 -10.89
N ALA A 309 -3.87 14.69 -10.13
CA ALA A 309 -4.81 15.80 -10.24
C ALA A 309 -4.14 17.15 -9.92
N SER A 310 -3.16 17.14 -9.00
CA SER A 310 -2.39 18.33 -8.64
C SER A 310 -1.48 18.84 -9.77
N LEU A 311 -1.23 18.05 -10.83
CA LEU A 311 -0.58 18.53 -12.04
C LEU A 311 -1.49 19.44 -12.89
N PHE A 312 -2.81 19.40 -12.65
CA PHE A 312 -3.83 20.12 -13.42
C PHE A 312 -4.53 21.21 -12.62
N LEU A 313 -4.59 21.08 -11.31
CA LEU A 313 -5.38 21.92 -10.41
C LEU A 313 -4.47 22.68 -9.46
N LYS A 314 -4.64 23.99 -9.34
CA LYS A 314 -3.95 24.75 -8.30
C LYS A 314 -4.40 24.36 -6.91
N SER A 315 -3.60 24.71 -5.91
CA SER A 315 -3.91 24.49 -4.49
C SER A 315 -5.29 25.05 -4.10
N LYS A 316 -5.96 24.39 -3.13
CA LYS A 316 -7.33 24.69 -2.63
C LYS A 316 -8.49 24.15 -3.49
N HIS A 317 -8.28 23.67 -4.71
CA HIS A 317 -9.30 22.85 -5.35
C HIS A 317 -9.46 21.53 -4.62
N ILE A 318 -10.68 21.11 -4.39
CA ILE A 318 -10.97 19.78 -3.83
C ILE A 318 -10.74 18.77 -4.96
N VAL A 319 -9.87 17.78 -4.72
CA VAL A 319 -9.66 16.65 -5.63
C VAL A 319 -10.78 15.63 -5.46
N TYR A 320 -11.08 15.27 -4.22
CA TYR A 320 -12.19 14.40 -3.82
C TYR A 320 -12.50 14.60 -2.32
N GLN A 321 -13.56 13.96 -1.86
CA GLN A 321 -13.88 13.91 -0.43
C GLN A 321 -13.99 12.44 -0.03
N THR A 322 -13.66 12.13 1.23
CA THR A 322 -13.94 10.81 1.83
C THR A 322 -14.90 10.97 2.98
N GLU A 323 -15.73 9.97 3.20
CA GLU A 323 -16.67 9.94 4.32
C GLU A 323 -16.61 8.58 5.02
N ASP A 324 -16.47 8.63 6.33
CA ASP A 324 -16.58 7.49 7.23
C ASP A 324 -17.52 7.84 8.40
N LYS A 325 -17.52 7.00 9.45
CA LYS A 325 -18.36 7.22 10.65
C LYS A 325 -17.97 8.45 11.48
N ASP A 326 -16.80 9.04 11.23
CA ASP A 326 -16.31 10.23 11.97
C ASP A 326 -16.62 11.53 11.20
N GLY A 327 -17.04 11.43 9.93
CA GLY A 327 -17.49 12.56 9.10
C GLY A 327 -16.84 12.62 7.72
N ILE A 328 -16.90 13.80 7.11
CA ILE A 328 -16.36 14.08 5.78
C ILE A 328 -14.99 14.75 5.90
N GLU A 329 -14.02 14.18 5.22
CA GLU A 329 -12.68 14.74 5.00
C GLU A 329 -12.54 15.19 3.55
N LYS A 330 -12.00 16.40 3.31
CA LYS A 330 -11.76 16.96 1.98
C LYS A 330 -10.29 16.88 1.64
N ILE A 331 -9.98 16.31 0.52
CA ILE A 331 -8.62 16.20 -0.01
C ILE A 331 -8.42 17.29 -1.06
N TYR A 332 -7.38 18.10 -0.85
CA TYR A 332 -7.11 19.27 -1.68
C TYR A 332 -5.91 19.07 -2.58
N SER A 333 -5.95 19.68 -3.76
CA SER A 333 -4.79 19.77 -4.64
C SER A 333 -3.65 20.54 -3.98
N SER A 334 -2.42 20.12 -4.27
CA SER A 334 -1.17 20.80 -3.91
C SER A 334 -0.52 21.55 -5.09
N GLY A 335 -1.17 21.56 -6.27
CA GLY A 335 -0.62 22.15 -7.49
C GLY A 335 -0.49 23.68 -7.46
N GLU A 336 0.29 24.22 -8.39
CA GLU A 336 0.61 25.65 -8.46
C GLU A 336 -0.39 26.46 -9.28
N GLU A 337 -0.90 25.87 -10.38
CA GLU A 337 -1.79 26.55 -11.34
C GLU A 337 -2.82 25.59 -11.94
N ASP A 338 -3.91 26.17 -12.47
CA ASP A 338 -4.90 25.43 -13.24
C ASP A 338 -4.44 25.30 -14.70
N LYS A 339 -4.48 24.08 -15.26
CA LYS A 339 -4.27 23.90 -16.70
C LYS A 339 -5.42 24.52 -17.49
N THR A 340 -5.08 25.22 -18.55
CA THR A 340 -6.06 26.02 -19.33
C THR A 340 -6.48 25.38 -20.65
N TYR A 341 -5.79 24.35 -21.11
CA TYR A 341 -6.17 23.63 -22.33
C TYR A 341 -7.32 22.63 -22.07
N PRO A 342 -8.16 22.36 -23.09
CA PRO A 342 -9.26 21.40 -22.95
C PRO A 342 -8.76 19.98 -22.64
N ILE A 343 -9.53 19.27 -21.79
CA ILE A 343 -9.25 17.88 -21.41
C ILE A 343 -10.48 17.01 -21.69
N ILE A 344 -10.26 15.88 -22.38
CA ILE A 344 -11.27 14.84 -22.58
C ILE A 344 -10.75 13.52 -22.01
N PHE A 345 -11.60 12.83 -21.26
CA PHE A 345 -11.39 11.45 -20.85
C PHE A 345 -12.02 10.47 -21.83
N LEU A 346 -11.34 9.34 -22.07
CA LEU A 346 -11.97 8.15 -22.61
C LEU A 346 -12.23 7.19 -21.45
N GLY A 347 -13.45 6.65 -21.36
CA GLY A 347 -13.85 5.73 -20.31
C GLY A 347 -14.86 4.69 -20.77
N ASN A 348 -14.92 3.57 -20.06
CA ASN A 348 -15.85 2.49 -20.31
C ASN A 348 -16.34 1.84 -19.02
N SER A 349 -17.13 0.77 -19.11
CA SER A 349 -17.69 0.07 -17.94
C SER A 349 -16.65 -0.61 -17.03
N ALA A 350 -15.40 -0.74 -17.48
CA ALA A 350 -14.28 -1.23 -16.67
C ALA A 350 -13.45 -0.09 -16.04
N THR A 351 -13.73 1.17 -16.40
CA THR A 351 -13.13 2.36 -15.76
C THR A 351 -13.72 2.51 -14.36
N ALA A 352 -12.91 2.34 -13.30
CA ALA A 352 -13.43 2.24 -11.92
C ALA A 352 -12.55 2.94 -10.88
N SER A 353 -13.13 3.26 -9.69
CA SER A 353 -12.41 3.66 -8.48
C SER A 353 -11.50 4.90 -8.69
N ALA A 354 -10.17 4.77 -8.53
CA ALA A 354 -9.19 5.85 -8.74
C ALA A 354 -9.33 6.51 -10.12
N SER A 355 -9.67 5.75 -11.17
CA SER A 355 -9.97 6.32 -12.50
C SER A 355 -11.18 7.24 -12.46
N GLU A 356 -12.23 6.86 -11.76
CA GLU A 356 -13.43 7.68 -11.59
C GLU A 356 -13.18 8.90 -10.73
N LEU A 357 -12.30 8.79 -9.72
CA LEU A 357 -11.83 9.93 -8.93
C LEU A 357 -11.13 10.96 -9.83
N MET A 358 -10.21 10.51 -10.68
CA MET A 358 -9.49 11.41 -11.62
C MET A 358 -10.47 12.11 -12.58
N ILE A 359 -11.44 11.37 -13.13
CA ILE A 359 -12.51 11.94 -13.95
C ILE A 359 -13.30 12.99 -13.16
N GLY A 360 -13.78 12.64 -11.95
CA GLY A 360 -14.56 13.54 -11.10
C GLY A 360 -13.81 14.80 -10.71
N ALA A 361 -12.53 14.68 -10.36
CA ALA A 361 -11.66 15.78 -10.01
C ALA A 361 -11.57 16.83 -11.12
N LEU A 362 -11.30 16.40 -12.36
CA LEU A 362 -11.14 17.32 -13.48
C LEU A 362 -12.47 17.74 -14.12
N LYS A 363 -13.52 16.92 -14.06
CA LYS A 363 -14.87 17.33 -14.50
C LYS A 363 -15.41 18.46 -13.63
N ASP A 364 -15.33 18.31 -12.30
CA ASP A 364 -15.92 19.28 -11.40
C ASP A 364 -15.12 20.59 -11.32
N ASN A 365 -13.80 20.55 -11.46
CA ASN A 365 -12.95 21.75 -11.34
C ASN A 365 -12.63 22.43 -12.68
N LEU A 366 -12.40 21.66 -13.75
CA LEU A 366 -11.96 22.18 -15.07
C LEU A 366 -12.97 21.94 -16.19
N ASN A 367 -14.16 21.40 -15.89
CA ASN A 367 -15.19 21.07 -16.89
C ASN A 367 -14.70 20.08 -17.96
N ALA A 368 -13.75 19.18 -17.60
CA ALA A 368 -13.30 18.10 -18.48
C ALA A 368 -14.48 17.25 -18.95
N LYS A 369 -14.42 16.72 -20.16
CA LYS A 369 -15.50 15.91 -20.74
C LYS A 369 -15.14 14.42 -20.71
N LEU A 370 -16.17 13.58 -20.75
CA LEU A 370 -16.04 12.13 -20.84
C LEU A 370 -16.68 11.63 -22.14
N VAL A 371 -15.93 10.86 -22.91
CA VAL A 371 -16.36 10.16 -24.11
C VAL A 371 -16.27 8.66 -23.88
N GLY A 372 -17.24 7.91 -24.36
CA GLY A 372 -17.27 6.44 -24.30
C GLY A 372 -18.53 5.91 -23.65
N ASN A 373 -18.41 4.96 -22.73
CA ASN A 373 -19.54 4.38 -22.03
C ASN A 373 -19.56 4.84 -20.58
N ARG A 374 -20.70 4.59 -19.90
CA ARG A 374 -20.83 4.81 -18.47
C ARG A 374 -19.75 4.05 -17.72
N THR A 375 -19.10 4.69 -16.73
CA THR A 375 -18.09 4.07 -15.90
C THR A 375 -18.69 3.10 -14.87
N PHE A 376 -17.85 2.33 -14.20
CA PHE A 376 -18.26 1.24 -13.31
C PHE A 376 -19.13 1.69 -12.13
N GLY A 377 -18.75 2.78 -11.46
CA GLY A 377 -19.44 3.26 -10.27
C GLY A 377 -18.92 2.64 -8.96
N LYS A 378 -17.60 2.56 -8.78
CA LYS A 378 -17.02 2.10 -7.51
C LYS A 378 -16.73 3.28 -6.59
N GLY A 379 -17.73 3.65 -5.76
CA GLY A 379 -17.66 4.78 -4.83
C GLY A 379 -17.21 4.42 -3.42
N THR A 380 -16.46 3.33 -3.22
CA THR A 380 -15.97 2.83 -1.93
C THR A 380 -14.46 2.77 -1.87
N VAL A 381 -13.89 2.93 -0.67
CA VAL A 381 -12.46 2.85 -0.37
C VAL A 381 -12.20 1.61 0.45
N GLN A 382 -11.28 0.76 -0.02
CA GLN A 382 -10.86 -0.44 0.69
C GLN A 382 -9.51 -0.22 1.37
N GLN A 383 -9.33 -0.95 2.47
CA GLN A 383 -8.04 -1.14 3.14
C GLN A 383 -7.68 -2.61 3.11
N LEU A 384 -6.42 -2.91 2.84
CA LEU A 384 -5.86 -4.25 3.05
C LEU A 384 -5.37 -4.39 4.49
N GLN A 385 -5.55 -5.60 5.02
CA GLN A 385 -5.00 -5.99 6.30
C GLN A 385 -4.38 -7.38 6.15
N ASP A 386 -3.05 -7.45 6.31
CA ASP A 386 -2.31 -8.70 6.20
C ASP A 386 -2.57 -9.61 7.38
N LEU A 387 -2.60 -10.91 7.10
CA LEU A 387 -2.75 -11.98 8.07
C LEU A 387 -1.41 -12.72 8.24
N PRO A 388 -1.16 -13.30 9.42
CA PRO A 388 0.04 -14.11 9.65
C PRO A 388 0.20 -15.31 8.70
N SER A 389 -0.87 -15.73 8.04
CA SER A 389 -0.88 -16.80 7.03
C SER A 389 -0.29 -16.40 5.68
N GLY A 390 -0.03 -15.11 5.45
CA GLY A 390 0.31 -14.54 4.14
C GLY A 390 -0.91 -14.17 3.30
N ALA A 391 -2.11 -14.54 3.72
CA ALA A 391 -3.36 -14.03 3.16
C ALA A 391 -3.60 -12.59 3.62
N SER A 392 -4.48 -11.85 2.93
CA SER A 392 -4.92 -10.52 3.34
C SER A 392 -6.44 -10.41 3.22
N PHE A 393 -7.08 -9.68 4.10
CA PHE A 393 -8.44 -9.29 3.84
C PHE A 393 -8.53 -7.83 3.40
N LYS A 394 -9.36 -7.61 2.40
CA LYS A 394 -9.68 -6.32 1.84
C LYS A 394 -11.04 -5.91 2.38
N ILE A 395 -11.13 -4.78 3.08
CA ILE A 395 -12.36 -4.31 3.72
C ILE A 395 -12.70 -2.89 3.31
N THR A 396 -13.95 -2.62 3.02
CA THR A 396 -14.44 -1.27 2.79
C THR A 396 -14.49 -0.50 4.11
N ILE A 397 -13.80 0.64 4.15
CA ILE A 397 -13.66 1.48 5.34
C ILE A 397 -14.27 2.86 5.19
N LYS A 398 -14.38 3.38 3.96
CA LYS A 398 -14.91 4.71 3.64
C LYS A 398 -15.69 4.66 2.32
N ARG A 399 -16.52 5.68 2.10
CA ARG A 399 -16.97 6.04 0.75
C ARG A 399 -16.25 7.30 0.29
N TRP A 400 -16.14 7.48 -1.02
CA TRP A 400 -15.61 8.70 -1.59
C TRP A 400 -16.67 9.44 -2.39
N LEU A 401 -16.52 10.76 -2.45
CA LEU A 401 -17.41 11.68 -3.13
C LEU A 401 -16.60 12.54 -4.10
N THR A 402 -17.23 12.99 -5.17
CA THR A 402 -16.61 13.97 -6.09
C THR A 402 -16.32 15.29 -5.36
N PRO A 403 -15.55 16.21 -5.94
CA PRO A 403 -15.37 17.57 -5.38
C PRO A 403 -16.69 18.23 -4.98
N ASN A 404 -17.74 18.06 -5.77
CA ASN A 404 -19.07 18.62 -5.52
C ASN A 404 -19.92 17.82 -4.53
N GLY A 405 -19.37 16.75 -3.93
CA GLY A 405 -20.05 15.93 -2.92
C GLY A 405 -20.99 14.86 -3.49
N THR A 406 -20.87 14.51 -4.77
CA THR A 406 -21.70 13.47 -5.38
C THR A 406 -21.11 12.08 -5.09
N TRP A 407 -21.95 11.15 -4.63
CA TRP A 407 -21.58 9.74 -4.48
C TRP A 407 -21.98 8.95 -5.71
N ILE A 408 -20.99 8.42 -6.43
CA ILE A 408 -21.21 7.76 -7.74
C ILE A 408 -21.34 6.23 -7.62
N HIS A 409 -21.41 5.69 -6.41
CA HIS A 409 -21.46 4.25 -6.18
C HIS A 409 -22.68 3.62 -6.86
N ASN A 410 -22.46 2.55 -7.63
CA ASN A 410 -23.44 1.86 -8.47
C ASN A 410 -24.06 2.73 -9.59
N LEU A 411 -23.62 3.99 -9.73
CA LEU A 411 -24.10 4.91 -10.77
C LEU A 411 -23.07 5.14 -11.86
N GLY A 412 -21.80 5.31 -11.49
CA GLY A 412 -20.73 5.71 -12.39
C GLY A 412 -20.92 7.12 -12.96
N PHE A 413 -19.97 7.55 -13.79
CA PHE A 413 -20.10 8.76 -14.57
C PHE A 413 -20.79 8.45 -15.90
N THR A 414 -21.88 9.18 -16.18
CA THR A 414 -22.47 9.20 -17.51
C THR A 414 -21.57 10.02 -18.43
N PRO A 415 -21.20 9.52 -19.62
CA PRO A 415 -20.37 10.26 -20.55
C PRO A 415 -21.10 11.50 -21.09
N ASP A 416 -20.34 12.58 -21.37
CA ASP A 416 -20.86 13.76 -22.07
C ASP A 416 -21.17 13.42 -23.54
N PHE A 417 -20.40 12.46 -24.10
CA PHE A 417 -20.61 11.92 -25.43
C PHE A 417 -20.60 10.40 -25.35
N GLU A 418 -21.79 9.81 -25.38
CA GLU A 418 -21.95 8.37 -25.34
C GLU A 418 -21.60 7.76 -26.69
N VAL A 419 -20.61 6.86 -26.70
CA VAL A 419 -20.13 6.18 -27.90
C VAL A 419 -19.77 4.75 -27.52
N THR A 420 -20.48 3.78 -28.08
CA THR A 420 -20.12 2.36 -27.96
C THR A 420 -18.97 2.07 -28.92
N LEU A 421 -17.98 1.33 -28.44
CA LEU A 421 -16.82 0.93 -29.24
C LEU A 421 -17.27 -0.02 -30.36
N ASP A 422 -16.87 0.27 -31.59
CA ASP A 422 -17.27 -0.52 -32.75
C ASP A 422 -16.55 -1.88 -32.80
N GLU A 423 -17.22 -2.88 -33.37
CA GLU A 423 -16.62 -4.20 -33.62
C GLU A 423 -15.40 -4.14 -34.55
N ASP A 424 -15.30 -3.14 -35.39
CA ASP A 424 -14.16 -2.98 -36.29
C ASP A 424 -12.87 -2.70 -35.55
N TYR A 425 -12.92 -1.98 -34.42
CA TYR A 425 -11.77 -1.80 -33.55
C TYR A 425 -11.31 -3.14 -32.93
N ALA A 426 -12.25 -3.99 -32.49
CA ALA A 426 -11.91 -5.30 -31.92
C ALA A 426 -11.23 -6.23 -32.96
N LYS A 427 -11.58 -6.09 -34.24
CA LYS A 427 -11.01 -6.88 -35.33
C LYS A 427 -9.65 -6.35 -35.82
N ASN A 428 -9.48 -5.04 -35.80
CA ASN A 428 -8.27 -4.35 -36.31
C ASN A 428 -7.98 -3.08 -35.51
N PRO A 429 -7.38 -3.22 -34.28
CA PRO A 429 -7.11 -2.09 -33.41
C PRO A 429 -6.19 -1.05 -34.04
N SER A 430 -6.70 0.18 -34.23
CA SER A 430 -5.93 1.33 -34.73
C SER A 430 -6.63 2.63 -34.33
N ASP A 431 -5.89 3.74 -34.34
CA ASP A 431 -6.50 5.06 -34.10
C ASP A 431 -7.65 5.38 -35.03
N THR A 432 -7.61 4.90 -36.25
CA THR A 432 -8.64 5.18 -37.29
C THR A 432 -9.91 4.34 -37.11
N THR A 433 -9.80 3.15 -36.51
CA THR A 433 -10.93 2.26 -36.20
C THR A 433 -11.49 2.52 -34.82
N ASP A 434 -10.79 3.25 -33.96
CA ASP A 434 -11.24 3.64 -32.62
C ASP A 434 -12.25 4.80 -32.70
N ASN A 435 -13.53 4.48 -32.87
CA ASN A 435 -14.60 5.47 -32.98
C ASN A 435 -14.77 6.33 -31.73
N GLN A 436 -14.42 5.83 -30.53
CA GLN A 436 -14.41 6.61 -29.29
C GLN A 436 -13.29 7.65 -29.32
N LEU A 437 -12.07 7.25 -29.69
CA LEU A 437 -10.95 8.18 -29.87
C LEU A 437 -11.24 9.21 -30.96
N GLN A 438 -11.80 8.79 -32.10
CA GLN A 438 -12.18 9.72 -33.17
C GLN A 438 -13.20 10.75 -32.68
N LYS A 439 -14.22 10.33 -31.91
CA LYS A 439 -15.19 11.25 -31.30
C LYS A 439 -14.54 12.24 -30.36
N ALA A 440 -13.64 11.77 -29.50
CA ALA A 440 -12.88 12.64 -28.59
C ALA A 440 -12.04 13.65 -29.33
N LEU A 441 -11.37 13.24 -30.42
CA LEU A 441 -10.58 14.12 -31.29
C LEU A 441 -11.46 15.17 -32.03
N GLU A 442 -12.67 14.82 -32.45
CA GLU A 442 -13.60 15.77 -33.05
C GLU A 442 -14.08 16.83 -32.07
N GLU A 443 -14.40 16.45 -30.84
CA GLU A 443 -14.92 17.36 -29.81
C GLU A 443 -13.84 18.29 -29.26
N ILE A 444 -12.62 17.77 -29.05
CA ILE A 444 -11.55 18.51 -28.37
C ILE A 444 -10.91 19.60 -29.26
N VAL A 445 -11.09 19.51 -30.57
CA VAL A 445 -10.53 20.51 -31.51
C VAL A 445 -11.54 21.57 -31.97
N LYS A 446 -12.79 21.48 -31.50
CA LYS A 446 -13.79 22.54 -31.69
C LYS A 446 -13.38 23.78 -30.93
#